data_7395f212be8b2031d1d477495f59404e
#
_entry.id   7395f212be8b2031d1d477495f59404e
#
_cell.length_a   1.000
_cell.length_b   1.000
_cell.length_c   1.000
_cell.angle_alpha   90.00
_cell.angle_beta   90.00
_cell.angle_gamma   90.00
#
_symmetry.space_group_name_H-M   'P 1'
#
loop_
_entity.id
_entity.type
_entity.pdbx_description
1 polymer ?
#
loop_
_entity_poly.entity_id
_entity_poly.type
_entity_poly.pdbx_seq_one_letter_code
_entity_poly.pdbx_strand_id
1 'polypeptide(L)'
;VTLLFAHAYLACPPLRQDPLLATVFSLLVVFGVCCWIYASFLQRFVFKGQRMVVTGVRSLASKTVEITMEPSDDKPLHKGRPGQYVALSAPGVVNGPHPFTEVSAPGRDVMQVAIKVSGIDTRVLREKVGVGMEVKVRGPYGDLDLRRATPRQVWIAAGIGITPFVAWLRAIDELINEKIRRSGVSSSKIRKVASQEVIDQLGLDTVDMWFFHHGEPAYAEELYYWEDRFSWLEVHIRDTTESERQSAAEIIAETPGLDIDHLDGVSAVICGPKTMMRRYSRDLRSLGVHPIIREDFSFR
;
A
#
# COMPACT_ATOMS: atom_id res chain seq x y z
N VAL A 1 9.91 -31.08 6.36
CA VAL A 1 9.52 -30.75 7.76
C VAL A 1 9.52 -32.02 8.61
N THR A 2 8.74 -33.05 8.28
CA THR A 2 8.65 -34.33 9.04
C THR A 2 10.00 -35.04 9.24
N LEU A 3 10.87 -35.07 8.22
CA LEU A 3 12.21 -35.64 8.31
C LEU A 3 13.12 -34.88 9.28
N LEU A 4 13.03 -33.55 9.32
CA LEU A 4 13.79 -32.71 10.24
C LEU A 4 13.36 -32.94 11.71
N PHE A 5 12.06 -33.12 11.98
CA PHE A 5 11.55 -33.43 13.29
C PHE A 5 11.92 -34.83 13.76
N ALA A 6 11.83 -35.82 12.87
CA ALA A 6 12.29 -37.18 13.15
C ALA A 6 13.79 -37.17 13.47
N HIS A 7 14.59 -36.43 12.71
CA HIS A 7 16.03 -36.30 12.99
C HIS A 7 16.28 -35.62 14.35
N ALA A 8 15.61 -34.51 14.65
CA ALA A 8 15.74 -33.81 15.92
C ALA A 8 15.37 -34.70 17.12
N TYR A 9 14.27 -35.49 17.02
CA TYR A 9 13.88 -36.45 18.06
C TYR A 9 14.90 -37.57 18.24
N LEU A 10 15.42 -38.13 17.18
CA LEU A 10 16.42 -39.19 17.19
C LEU A 10 17.80 -38.73 17.68
N ALA A 11 18.19 -37.51 17.30
CA ALA A 11 19.50 -36.95 17.61
C ALA A 11 19.60 -36.31 19.02
N CYS A 12 18.47 -36.06 19.70
CA CYS A 12 18.44 -35.42 21.02
C CYS A 12 18.08 -36.38 22.12
N PRO A 13 19.07 -36.93 22.90
CA PRO A 13 18.81 -37.88 23.99
C PRO A 13 17.83 -37.36 25.05
N PRO A 14 17.87 -36.09 25.50
CA PRO A 14 16.91 -35.55 26.46
C PRO A 14 15.45 -35.68 26.02
N LEU A 15 15.17 -35.49 24.71
CA LEU A 15 13.82 -35.65 24.15
C LEU A 15 13.28 -37.07 24.21
N ARG A 16 14.16 -38.09 24.31
CA ARG A 16 13.77 -39.51 24.41
C ARG A 16 13.67 -40.01 25.86
N GLN A 17 14.40 -39.37 26.76
CA GLN A 17 14.52 -39.81 28.15
C GLN A 17 13.51 -39.13 29.07
N ASP A 18 13.09 -37.91 28.75
CA ASP A 18 12.10 -37.16 29.53
C ASP A 18 10.72 -37.19 28.84
N PRO A 19 9.72 -37.89 29.43
CA PRO A 19 8.38 -38.02 28.86
C PRO A 19 7.66 -36.67 28.75
N LEU A 20 7.89 -35.72 29.66
CA LEU A 20 7.28 -34.41 29.62
C LEU A 20 7.81 -33.60 28.45
N LEU A 21 9.14 -33.60 28.29
CA LEU A 21 9.81 -32.90 27.17
C LEU A 21 9.42 -33.49 25.80
N ALA A 22 9.32 -34.82 25.70
CA ALA A 22 8.86 -35.53 24.52
C ALA A 22 7.41 -35.15 24.15
N THR A 23 6.55 -35.06 25.15
CA THR A 23 5.12 -34.69 24.96
C THR A 23 4.99 -33.25 24.48
N VAL A 24 5.64 -32.28 25.12
CA VAL A 24 5.64 -30.87 24.73
C VAL A 24 6.19 -30.69 23.31
N PHE A 25 7.30 -31.34 23.01
CA PHE A 25 7.88 -31.30 21.65
C PHE A 25 6.91 -31.86 20.62
N SER A 26 6.28 -33.01 20.88
CA SER A 26 5.31 -33.62 19.98
C SER A 26 4.09 -32.72 19.73
N LEU A 27 3.58 -32.07 20.76
CA LEU A 27 2.46 -31.11 20.63
C LEU A 27 2.84 -29.90 19.79
N LEU A 28 4.04 -29.36 19.97
CA LEU A 28 4.53 -28.24 19.16
C LEU A 28 4.69 -28.64 17.68
N VAL A 29 5.18 -29.87 17.42
CA VAL A 29 5.29 -30.41 16.06
C VAL A 29 3.92 -30.57 15.41
N VAL A 30 2.97 -31.18 16.12
CA VAL A 30 1.60 -31.36 15.62
C VAL A 30 0.95 -30.00 15.34
N PHE A 31 1.09 -29.05 16.26
CA PHE A 31 0.59 -27.69 16.08
C PHE A 31 1.20 -27.03 14.86
N GLY A 32 2.53 -27.10 14.69
CA GLY A 32 3.23 -26.54 13.52
C GLY A 32 2.78 -27.17 12.19
N VAL A 33 2.57 -28.51 12.17
CA VAL A 33 2.03 -29.23 11.01
C VAL A 33 0.59 -28.80 10.71
N CYS A 34 -0.26 -28.69 11.72
CA CYS A 34 -1.64 -28.21 11.58
C CYS A 34 -1.68 -26.77 11.03
N CYS A 35 -0.85 -25.87 11.56
CA CYS A 35 -0.72 -24.51 11.06
C CYS A 35 -0.24 -24.50 9.59
N TRP A 36 0.72 -25.35 9.24
CA TRP A 36 1.21 -25.46 7.88
C TRP A 36 0.13 -26.00 6.92
N ILE A 37 -0.61 -27.05 7.31
CA ILE A 37 -1.75 -27.57 6.51
C ILE A 37 -2.82 -26.50 6.35
N TYR A 38 -3.18 -25.80 7.43
CA TYR A 38 -4.13 -24.71 7.39
C TYR A 38 -3.68 -23.62 6.38
N ALA A 39 -2.48 -23.11 6.52
CA ALA A 39 -1.94 -22.05 5.66
C ALA A 39 -1.77 -22.50 4.20
N SER A 40 -1.36 -23.76 3.95
CA SER A 40 -1.09 -24.26 2.59
C SER A 40 -2.33 -24.72 1.84
N PHE A 41 -3.32 -25.27 2.52
CA PHE A 41 -4.47 -25.92 1.90
C PHE A 41 -5.81 -25.32 2.34
N LEU A 42 -6.10 -25.25 3.66
CA LEU A 42 -7.42 -24.83 4.14
C LEU A 42 -7.71 -23.35 3.92
N GLN A 43 -6.70 -22.50 4.03
CA GLN A 43 -6.87 -21.05 3.83
C GLN A 43 -7.45 -20.74 2.45
N ARG A 44 -7.13 -21.54 1.43
CA ARG A 44 -7.68 -21.40 0.07
C ARG A 44 -9.19 -21.68 -0.01
N PHE A 45 -9.70 -22.53 0.88
CA PHE A 45 -11.13 -22.91 0.91
C PHE A 45 -11.94 -22.03 1.86
N VAL A 46 -11.32 -21.58 2.97
CA VAL A 46 -11.98 -20.74 3.98
C VAL A 46 -12.14 -19.30 3.49
N PHE A 47 -11.10 -18.74 2.86
CA PHE A 47 -11.15 -17.38 2.31
C PHE A 47 -11.48 -17.40 0.82
N LYS A 48 -12.76 -17.52 0.50
CA LYS A 48 -13.24 -17.60 -0.90
C LYS A 48 -13.07 -16.32 -1.71
N GLY A 49 -12.67 -15.18 -1.12
CA GLY A 49 -12.59 -13.87 -1.76
C GLY A 49 -13.97 -13.40 -2.28
N GLN A 50 -14.14 -12.11 -2.41
CA GLN A 50 -15.34 -11.52 -3.00
C GLN A 50 -15.26 -11.58 -4.52
N ARG A 51 -16.35 -11.98 -5.18
CA ARG A 51 -16.46 -11.90 -6.64
C ARG A 51 -16.81 -10.47 -7.02
N MET A 52 -16.08 -9.95 -8.00
CA MET A 52 -16.22 -8.58 -8.48
C MET A 52 -16.33 -8.60 -10.00
N VAL A 53 -17.01 -7.61 -10.55
CA VAL A 53 -17.08 -7.35 -11.99
C VAL A 53 -16.38 -6.01 -12.25
N VAL A 54 -15.52 -5.97 -13.27
CA VAL A 54 -14.91 -4.74 -13.75
C VAL A 54 -15.96 -3.87 -14.42
N THR A 55 -16.21 -2.68 -13.90
CA THR A 55 -17.19 -1.70 -14.41
C THR A 55 -16.53 -0.52 -15.13
N GLY A 56 -15.22 -0.34 -14.96
CA GLY A 56 -14.48 0.71 -15.64
C GLY A 56 -12.99 0.39 -15.78
N VAL A 57 -12.40 0.91 -16.86
CA VAL A 57 -10.94 0.85 -17.12
C VAL A 57 -10.48 2.21 -17.57
N ARG A 58 -9.53 2.82 -16.85
CA ARG A 58 -8.95 4.12 -17.14
C ARG A 58 -7.45 3.97 -17.40
N SER A 59 -6.93 4.49 -18.51
CA SER A 59 -5.49 4.57 -18.72
C SER A 59 -4.92 5.69 -17.85
N LEU A 60 -3.85 5.38 -17.11
CA LEU A 60 -3.14 6.36 -16.28
C LEU A 60 -1.81 6.77 -16.92
N ALA A 61 -1.19 5.82 -17.61
CA ALA A 61 0.10 5.96 -18.28
C ALA A 61 0.25 4.81 -19.28
N SER A 62 1.23 4.89 -20.18
CA SER A 62 1.45 3.90 -21.25
C SER A 62 1.49 2.44 -20.79
N LYS A 63 1.93 2.18 -19.55
CA LYS A 63 2.04 0.83 -18.96
C LYS A 63 1.20 0.64 -17.70
N THR A 64 0.27 1.57 -17.40
CA THR A 64 -0.51 1.54 -16.16
C THR A 64 -1.97 1.85 -16.45
N VAL A 65 -2.86 1.00 -15.93
CA VAL A 65 -4.31 1.20 -15.98
C VAL A 65 -4.89 1.16 -14.57
N GLU A 66 -5.92 1.93 -14.33
CA GLU A 66 -6.77 1.82 -13.15
C GLU A 66 -8.04 1.09 -13.56
N ILE A 67 -8.43 0.08 -12.78
CA ILE A 67 -9.69 -0.61 -12.96
C ILE A 67 -10.64 -0.27 -11.80
N THR A 68 -11.90 -0.09 -12.15
CA THR A 68 -13.00 0.07 -11.21
C THR A 68 -13.82 -1.22 -11.21
N MET A 69 -14.15 -1.71 -10.01
CA MET A 69 -14.84 -2.99 -9.84
C MET A 69 -15.98 -2.83 -8.83
N GLU A 70 -17.06 -3.58 -9.05
CA GLU A 70 -18.21 -3.67 -8.15
C GLU A 70 -18.47 -5.11 -7.73
N PRO A 71 -19.05 -5.36 -6.54
CA PRO A 71 -19.46 -6.70 -6.15
C PRO A 71 -20.40 -7.32 -7.20
N SER A 72 -20.17 -8.59 -7.55
CA SER A 72 -21.06 -9.34 -8.46
C SER A 72 -22.23 -10.01 -7.73
N ASP A 73 -22.29 -9.86 -6.42
CA ASP A 73 -23.34 -10.37 -5.55
C ASP A 73 -23.83 -9.25 -4.61
N ASP A 74 -24.99 -9.42 -3.98
CA ASP A 74 -25.62 -8.41 -3.08
C ASP A 74 -24.86 -8.22 -1.75
N LYS A 75 -23.64 -8.73 -1.63
CA LYS A 75 -22.83 -8.57 -0.44
C LYS A 75 -22.18 -7.19 -0.41
N PRO A 76 -22.11 -6.56 0.76
CA PRO A 76 -21.43 -5.30 0.89
C PRO A 76 -19.96 -5.42 0.48
N LEU A 77 -19.44 -4.39 -0.14
CA LEU A 77 -18.05 -4.32 -0.53
C LEU A 77 -17.15 -4.35 0.71
N HIS A 78 -16.23 -5.32 0.73
CA HIS A 78 -15.23 -5.42 1.80
C HIS A 78 -14.07 -4.49 1.51
N LYS A 79 -14.10 -3.29 2.11
CA LYS A 79 -13.06 -2.26 1.92
C LYS A 79 -12.01 -2.27 2.99
N GLY A 80 -10.81 -1.94 2.56
CA GLY A 80 -9.68 -1.66 3.44
C GLY A 80 -9.64 -0.21 3.94
N ARG A 81 -8.63 0.05 4.77
CA ARG A 81 -8.20 1.40 5.11
C ARG A 81 -7.29 1.92 3.99
N PRO A 82 -7.18 3.24 3.80
CA PRO A 82 -6.22 3.81 2.86
C PRO A 82 -4.80 3.26 3.09
N GLY A 83 -4.10 2.96 2.01
CA GLY A 83 -2.76 2.36 2.05
C GLY A 83 -2.71 0.84 2.10
N GLN A 84 -3.84 0.16 2.33
CA GLN A 84 -3.92 -1.30 2.25
C GLN A 84 -4.02 -1.79 0.80
N TYR A 85 -3.75 -3.08 0.60
CA TYR A 85 -3.80 -3.72 -0.71
C TYR A 85 -4.71 -4.95 -0.68
N VAL A 86 -5.14 -5.35 -1.86
CA VAL A 86 -5.92 -6.55 -2.08
C VAL A 86 -5.18 -7.52 -2.99
N ALA A 87 -5.49 -8.81 -2.86
CA ALA A 87 -5.01 -9.85 -3.75
C ALA A 87 -6.08 -10.13 -4.81
N LEU A 88 -5.85 -9.66 -6.03
CA LEU A 88 -6.74 -9.83 -7.17
C LEU A 88 -6.34 -11.07 -7.97
N SER A 89 -7.31 -11.91 -8.24
CA SER A 89 -7.19 -13.09 -9.12
C SER A 89 -8.13 -12.94 -10.30
N ALA A 90 -7.62 -13.21 -11.50
CA ALA A 90 -8.38 -13.20 -12.75
C ALA A 90 -8.35 -14.62 -13.38
N PRO A 91 -9.28 -15.51 -12.99
CA PRO A 91 -9.27 -16.90 -13.44
C PRO A 91 -9.36 -17.00 -14.96
N GLY A 92 -8.52 -17.86 -15.55
CA GLY A 92 -8.44 -18.02 -17.01
C GLY A 92 -7.64 -16.93 -17.74
N VAL A 93 -7.16 -15.91 -17.03
CA VAL A 93 -6.34 -14.82 -17.58
C VAL A 93 -4.91 -14.89 -17.04
N VAL A 94 -4.74 -14.94 -15.72
CA VAL A 94 -3.44 -15.05 -15.08
C VAL A 94 -3.47 -16.09 -13.95
N ASN A 95 -2.31 -16.64 -13.65
CA ASN A 95 -2.15 -17.64 -12.60
C ASN A 95 -1.96 -16.98 -11.23
N GLY A 96 -2.79 -17.38 -10.28
CA GLY A 96 -2.70 -16.96 -8.89
C GLY A 96 -3.17 -15.52 -8.62
N PRO A 97 -3.12 -15.11 -7.36
CA PRO A 97 -3.47 -13.77 -6.94
C PRO A 97 -2.27 -12.82 -7.07
N HIS A 98 -2.53 -11.59 -7.48
CA HIS A 98 -1.55 -10.50 -7.53
C HIS A 98 -1.94 -9.37 -6.58
N PRO A 99 -0.96 -8.76 -5.86
CA PRO A 99 -1.24 -7.67 -4.93
C PRO A 99 -1.39 -6.34 -5.67
N PHE A 100 -2.46 -5.62 -5.35
CA PHE A 100 -2.69 -4.27 -5.84
C PHE A 100 -3.22 -3.40 -4.71
N THR A 101 -2.67 -2.21 -4.55
CA THR A 101 -3.18 -1.25 -3.58
C THR A 101 -4.61 -0.86 -3.95
N GLU A 102 -5.50 -0.86 -2.96
CA GLU A 102 -6.82 -0.28 -3.10
C GLU A 102 -6.69 1.24 -3.10
N VAL A 103 -7.10 1.88 -4.20
CA VAL A 103 -7.01 3.34 -4.39
C VAL A 103 -8.36 4.04 -4.38
N SER A 104 -9.45 3.32 -4.12
CA SER A 104 -10.79 3.90 -4.02
C SER A 104 -10.93 4.81 -2.80
N ALA A 105 -11.66 5.92 -2.97
CA ALA A 105 -12.03 6.74 -1.84
C ALA A 105 -12.97 5.97 -0.88
N PRO A 106 -12.85 6.17 0.44
CA PRO A 106 -13.79 5.60 1.40
C PRO A 106 -15.24 6.03 1.09
N GLY A 107 -16.20 5.20 1.50
CA GLY A 107 -17.63 5.52 1.33
C GLY A 107 -18.22 5.28 -0.06
N ARG A 108 -17.43 4.96 -1.07
CA ARG A 108 -17.95 4.59 -2.40
C ARG A 108 -18.18 3.08 -2.48
N ASP A 109 -19.22 2.64 -3.17
CA ASP A 109 -19.56 1.21 -3.34
C ASP A 109 -18.77 0.54 -4.48
N VAL A 110 -17.63 1.10 -4.82
CA VAL A 110 -16.71 0.58 -5.85
C VAL A 110 -15.32 0.37 -5.27
N MET A 111 -14.59 -0.58 -5.81
CA MET A 111 -13.18 -0.79 -5.53
C MET A 111 -12.35 -0.42 -6.75
N GLN A 112 -11.28 0.34 -6.53
CA GLN A 112 -10.34 0.74 -7.58
C GLN A 112 -8.95 0.23 -7.25
N VAL A 113 -8.26 -0.30 -8.25
CA VAL A 113 -6.85 -0.69 -8.13
C VAL A 113 -6.08 -0.30 -9.38
N ALA A 114 -4.80 0.03 -9.24
CA ALA A 114 -3.93 0.33 -10.36
C ALA A 114 -3.05 -0.87 -10.72
N ILE A 115 -3.03 -1.23 -11.98
CA ILE A 115 -2.25 -2.34 -12.55
C ILE A 115 -1.14 -1.77 -13.41
N LYS A 116 0.11 -1.88 -12.96
CA LYS A 116 1.30 -1.56 -13.74
C LYS A 116 1.95 -2.82 -14.30
N VAL A 117 2.30 -2.80 -15.56
CA VAL A 117 3.07 -3.89 -16.18
C VAL A 117 4.45 -3.97 -15.54
N SER A 118 4.70 -5.05 -14.81
CA SER A 118 5.99 -5.35 -14.17
C SER A 118 6.50 -6.78 -14.43
N GLY A 119 5.70 -7.60 -15.14
CA GLY A 119 6.02 -8.97 -15.51
C GLY A 119 5.02 -9.51 -16.53
N ILE A 120 5.11 -10.82 -16.81
CA ILE A 120 4.26 -11.49 -17.82
C ILE A 120 2.79 -11.41 -17.40
N ASP A 121 2.46 -11.80 -16.17
CA ASP A 121 1.07 -11.86 -15.70
C ASP A 121 0.41 -10.49 -15.68
N THR A 122 1.09 -9.45 -15.19
CA THR A 122 0.55 -8.08 -15.18
C THR A 122 0.43 -7.51 -16.59
N ARG A 123 1.25 -7.94 -17.55
CA ARG A 123 1.10 -7.58 -18.96
C ARG A 123 -0.16 -8.22 -19.53
N VAL A 124 -0.34 -9.54 -19.36
CA VAL A 124 -1.52 -10.27 -19.83
C VAL A 124 -2.79 -9.72 -19.18
N LEU A 125 -2.74 -9.45 -17.88
CA LEU A 125 -3.86 -8.85 -17.16
C LEU A 125 -4.24 -7.48 -17.75
N ARG A 126 -3.26 -6.59 -17.95
CA ARG A 126 -3.50 -5.26 -18.54
C ARG A 126 -4.07 -5.33 -19.95
N GLU A 127 -3.61 -6.27 -20.79
CA GLU A 127 -4.06 -6.45 -22.17
C GLU A 127 -5.48 -7.01 -22.25
N LYS A 128 -5.85 -7.86 -21.29
CA LYS A 128 -7.15 -8.57 -21.31
C LYS A 128 -8.22 -7.96 -20.40
N VAL A 129 -7.81 -7.10 -19.46
CA VAL A 129 -8.78 -6.47 -18.56
C VAL A 129 -9.73 -5.55 -19.32
N GLY A 130 -11.02 -5.74 -19.12
CA GLY A 130 -12.07 -4.96 -19.75
C GLY A 130 -13.36 -4.97 -18.93
N VAL A 131 -14.26 -4.07 -19.26
CA VAL A 131 -15.59 -3.98 -18.61
C VAL A 131 -16.33 -5.29 -18.81
N GLY A 132 -16.98 -5.79 -17.73
CA GLY A 132 -17.66 -7.06 -17.68
C GLY A 132 -16.78 -8.25 -17.25
N MET A 133 -15.46 -8.06 -17.10
CA MET A 133 -14.57 -9.12 -16.64
C MET A 133 -14.83 -9.47 -15.18
N GLU A 134 -15.01 -10.76 -14.89
CA GLU A 134 -15.11 -11.25 -13.52
C GLU A 134 -13.73 -11.49 -12.92
N VAL A 135 -13.55 -11.01 -11.70
CA VAL A 135 -12.33 -11.18 -10.90
C VAL A 135 -12.70 -11.60 -9.47
N LYS A 136 -11.72 -12.13 -8.75
CA LYS A 136 -11.85 -12.43 -7.32
C LYS A 136 -10.88 -11.58 -6.53
N VAL A 137 -11.36 -10.94 -5.49
CA VAL A 137 -10.59 -10.06 -4.62
C VAL A 137 -10.56 -10.63 -3.21
N ARG A 138 -9.38 -10.74 -2.63
CA ARG A 138 -9.16 -11.13 -1.24
C ARG A 138 -8.37 -10.04 -0.53
N GLY A 139 -8.67 -9.81 0.72
CA GLY A 139 -8.06 -8.77 1.54
C GLY A 139 -9.13 -8.10 2.41
N PRO A 140 -8.86 -6.90 2.95
CA PRO A 140 -7.64 -6.12 2.75
C PRO A 140 -6.42 -6.67 3.51
N TYR A 141 -5.22 -6.35 3.02
CA TYR A 141 -3.93 -6.69 3.62
C TYR A 141 -3.05 -5.44 3.74
N GLY A 142 -1.95 -5.56 4.49
CA GLY A 142 -1.00 -4.47 4.67
C GLY A 142 -1.32 -3.57 5.86
N ASP A 143 -0.30 -2.80 6.26
CA ASP A 143 -0.35 -2.00 7.47
C ASP A 143 0.31 -0.61 7.29
N LEU A 144 0.36 -0.10 6.06
CA LEU A 144 0.82 1.25 5.79
C LEU A 144 -0.22 2.25 6.29
N ASP A 145 0.08 2.90 7.42
CA ASP A 145 -0.79 3.88 8.05
C ASP A 145 -0.02 5.17 8.33
N LEU A 146 -0.36 6.24 7.64
CA LEU A 146 0.29 7.55 7.75
C LEU A 146 0.15 8.17 9.14
N ARG A 147 -0.87 7.79 9.92
CA ARG A 147 -1.11 8.27 11.28
C ARG A 147 -0.07 7.77 12.30
N ARG A 148 0.77 6.80 11.91
CA ARG A 148 1.91 6.34 12.71
C ARG A 148 3.16 7.19 12.54
N ALA A 149 3.13 8.11 11.59
CA ALA A 149 4.19 9.06 11.33
C ALA A 149 4.04 10.31 12.22
N THR A 150 5.07 11.13 12.27
CA THR A 150 5.01 12.44 12.94
C THR A 150 4.18 13.42 12.10
N PRO A 151 3.77 14.58 12.66
CA PRO A 151 3.01 15.57 11.91
C PRO A 151 3.74 16.08 10.66
N ARG A 152 5.06 16.26 10.70
CA ARG A 152 5.91 16.62 9.57
C ARG A 152 6.38 15.35 8.83
N GLN A 153 5.98 15.19 7.57
CA GLN A 153 6.23 13.94 6.82
C GLN A 153 6.91 14.21 5.48
N VAL A 154 7.84 13.35 5.12
CA VAL A 154 8.40 13.23 3.76
C VAL A 154 7.91 11.91 3.16
N TRP A 155 7.11 11.99 2.09
CA TRP A 155 6.64 10.82 1.37
C TRP A 155 7.52 10.55 0.17
N ILE A 156 8.02 9.32 0.03
CA ILE A 156 8.89 8.93 -1.08
C ILE A 156 8.25 7.77 -1.84
N ALA A 157 7.82 8.04 -3.05
CA ALA A 157 7.18 7.09 -3.93
C ALA A 157 8.04 6.78 -5.15
N ALA A 158 8.02 5.54 -5.66
CA ALA A 158 8.60 5.23 -6.96
C ALA A 158 7.72 4.31 -7.81
N GLY A 159 7.48 4.73 -9.04
CA GLY A 159 6.63 4.01 -9.98
C GLY A 159 5.23 3.74 -9.43
N ILE A 160 4.79 2.47 -9.40
CA ILE A 160 3.46 2.11 -8.86
C ILE A 160 3.38 2.24 -7.33
N GLY A 161 4.50 2.42 -6.64
CA GLY A 161 4.52 2.75 -5.21
C GLY A 161 3.88 4.09 -4.85
N ILE A 162 3.39 4.85 -5.84
CA ILE A 162 2.56 6.03 -5.64
C ILE A 162 1.16 5.68 -5.10
N THR A 163 0.67 4.48 -5.36
CA THR A 163 -0.73 4.09 -5.10
C THR A 163 -1.19 4.19 -3.64
N PRO A 164 -0.40 3.85 -2.60
CA PRO A 164 -0.83 4.05 -1.22
C PRO A 164 -1.04 5.53 -0.86
N PHE A 165 -0.23 6.40 -1.42
CA PHE A 165 -0.35 7.86 -1.20
C PHE A 165 -1.59 8.41 -1.90
N VAL A 166 -1.86 7.97 -3.13
CA VAL A 166 -3.11 8.29 -3.85
C VAL A 166 -4.33 7.83 -3.04
N ALA A 167 -4.29 6.63 -2.45
CA ALA A 167 -5.37 6.13 -1.60
C ALA A 167 -5.63 7.06 -0.39
N TRP A 168 -4.57 7.53 0.26
CA TRP A 168 -4.67 8.47 1.37
C TRP A 168 -5.16 9.85 0.93
N LEU A 169 -4.64 10.39 -0.17
CA LEU A 169 -5.07 11.70 -0.68
C LEU A 169 -6.55 11.67 -1.11
N ARG A 170 -7.01 10.60 -1.75
CA ARG A 170 -8.44 10.41 -2.06
C ARG A 170 -9.29 10.30 -0.79
N ALA A 171 -8.80 9.63 0.24
CA ALA A 171 -9.50 9.51 1.51
C ALA A 171 -9.61 10.85 2.23
N ILE A 172 -8.54 11.64 2.25
CA ILE A 172 -8.51 12.98 2.85
C ILE A 172 -9.45 13.92 2.10
N ASP A 173 -9.40 13.94 0.76
CA ASP A 173 -10.29 14.77 -0.06
C ASP A 173 -11.77 14.40 0.17
N GLU A 174 -12.10 13.11 0.27
CA GLU A 174 -13.48 12.68 0.57
C GLU A 174 -13.94 13.11 1.97
N LEU A 175 -13.09 13.01 2.99
CA LEU A 175 -13.38 13.49 4.33
C LEU A 175 -13.64 15.01 4.36
N ILE A 176 -12.83 15.78 3.64
CA ILE A 176 -13.02 17.23 3.49
C ILE A 176 -14.33 17.53 2.78
N ASN A 177 -14.61 16.86 1.67
CA ASN A 177 -15.84 17.04 0.91
C ASN A 177 -17.08 16.64 1.73
N GLU A 178 -17.00 15.60 2.56
CA GLU A 178 -18.09 15.22 3.47
C GLU A 178 -18.37 16.30 4.52
N LYS A 179 -17.33 16.88 5.12
CA LYS A 179 -17.49 18.01 6.06
C LYS A 179 -18.15 19.22 5.37
N ILE A 180 -17.74 19.54 4.14
CA ILE A 180 -18.35 20.63 3.36
C ILE A 180 -19.82 20.32 3.08
N ARG A 181 -20.17 19.10 2.66
CA ARG A 181 -21.58 18.70 2.44
C ARG A 181 -22.42 18.87 3.71
N ARG A 182 -21.88 18.46 4.86
CA ARG A 182 -22.57 18.59 6.16
C ARG A 182 -22.75 20.04 6.59
N SER A 183 -21.86 20.96 6.19
CA SER A 183 -22.02 22.41 6.51
C SER A 183 -23.11 23.10 5.69
N GLY A 184 -23.57 22.49 4.59
CA GLY A 184 -24.58 23.07 3.69
C GLY A 184 -24.11 24.26 2.87
N VAL A 185 -22.88 24.72 3.04
CA VAL A 185 -22.31 25.90 2.37
C VAL A 185 -20.99 25.51 1.65
N SER A 186 -20.89 25.81 0.36
CA SER A 186 -19.67 25.60 -0.42
C SER A 186 -19.00 26.94 -0.69
N SER A 187 -17.96 27.25 0.09
CA SER A 187 -17.09 28.41 -0.16
C SER A 187 -15.62 28.02 0.03
N SER A 188 -14.70 28.77 -0.58
CA SER A 188 -13.26 28.56 -0.42
C SER A 188 -12.83 28.65 1.05
N LYS A 189 -13.44 29.56 1.82
CA LYS A 189 -13.18 29.70 3.26
C LYS A 189 -13.58 28.46 4.05
N ILE A 190 -14.75 27.88 3.77
CA ILE A 190 -15.25 26.66 4.45
C ILE A 190 -14.37 25.47 4.07
N ARG A 191 -13.97 25.36 2.81
CA ARG A 191 -13.04 24.31 2.37
C ARG A 191 -11.72 24.38 3.14
N LYS A 192 -11.15 25.58 3.31
CA LYS A 192 -9.89 25.77 4.04
C LYS A 192 -10.02 25.34 5.51
N VAL A 193 -11.13 25.72 6.17
CA VAL A 193 -11.41 25.30 7.55
C VAL A 193 -11.61 23.78 7.63
N ALA A 194 -12.43 23.19 6.76
CA ALA A 194 -12.65 21.75 6.73
C ALA A 194 -11.36 20.95 6.44
N SER A 195 -10.49 21.47 5.56
CA SER A 195 -9.18 20.88 5.31
C SER A 195 -8.33 20.89 6.58
N GLN A 196 -8.21 22.03 7.26
CA GLN A 196 -7.43 22.13 8.48
C GLN A 196 -7.94 21.18 9.57
N GLU A 197 -9.26 21.14 9.80
CA GLU A 197 -9.86 20.23 10.78
C GLU A 197 -9.57 18.74 10.48
N VAL A 198 -9.59 18.33 9.19
CA VAL A 198 -9.27 16.94 8.80
C VAL A 198 -7.80 16.64 9.05
N ILE A 199 -6.91 17.56 8.71
CA ILE A 199 -5.47 17.41 8.90
C ILE A 199 -5.12 17.33 10.38
N ASP A 200 -5.70 18.20 11.21
CA ASP A 200 -5.52 18.17 12.67
C ASP A 200 -6.01 16.83 13.27
N GLN A 201 -7.16 16.31 12.80
CA GLN A 201 -7.69 15.01 13.22
C GLN A 201 -6.78 13.83 12.83
N LEU A 202 -6.06 13.94 11.72
CA LEU A 202 -5.12 12.94 11.25
C LEU A 202 -3.73 13.09 11.90
N GLY A 203 -3.49 14.16 12.63
CA GLY A 203 -2.19 14.47 13.23
C GLY A 203 -1.14 14.81 12.17
N LEU A 204 -1.56 15.40 11.05
CA LEU A 204 -0.68 15.89 9.99
C LEU A 204 -0.48 17.41 10.14
N ASP A 205 0.69 17.89 9.73
CA ASP A 205 1.00 19.32 9.62
C ASP A 205 1.39 19.65 8.18
N THR A 206 2.53 19.14 7.73
CA THR A 206 3.05 19.34 6.38
C THR A 206 3.60 18.06 5.79
N VAL A 207 3.39 17.89 4.50
CA VAL A 207 3.81 16.73 3.73
C VAL A 207 4.51 17.17 2.45
N ASP A 208 5.75 16.72 2.27
CA ASP A 208 6.47 16.84 1.01
C ASP A 208 6.52 15.47 0.32
N MET A 209 5.93 15.40 -0.86
CA MET A 209 5.80 14.18 -1.62
C MET A 209 6.77 14.13 -2.78
N TRP A 210 7.75 13.24 -2.71
CA TRP A 210 8.72 12.97 -3.76
C TRP A 210 8.30 11.76 -4.57
N PHE A 211 7.90 11.98 -5.83
CA PHE A 211 7.47 10.93 -6.73
C PHE A 211 8.48 10.71 -7.86
N PHE A 212 9.21 9.61 -7.79
CA PHE A 212 10.16 9.17 -8.81
C PHE A 212 9.48 8.24 -9.81
N HIS A 213 9.53 8.59 -11.07
CA HIS A 213 8.97 7.79 -12.14
C HIS A 213 9.98 7.56 -13.27
N HIS A 214 9.64 6.67 -14.18
CA HIS A 214 10.38 6.40 -15.40
C HIS A 214 9.40 6.43 -16.56
N GLY A 215 9.56 7.39 -17.46
CA GLY A 215 8.63 7.69 -18.52
C GLY A 215 7.38 8.44 -18.01
N GLU A 216 6.20 8.07 -18.44
CA GLU A 216 4.96 8.77 -18.13
C GLU A 216 4.54 8.55 -16.66
N PRO A 217 4.33 9.62 -15.85
CA PRO A 217 3.94 9.53 -14.45
C PRO A 217 2.46 9.21 -14.29
N ALA A 218 2.14 8.07 -13.64
CA ALA A 218 0.77 7.76 -13.28
C ALA A 218 0.26 8.72 -12.19
N TYR A 219 -0.99 9.15 -12.28
CA TYR A 219 -1.65 10.05 -11.33
C TYR A 219 -1.11 11.48 -11.23
N ALA A 220 -0.22 11.93 -12.13
CA ALA A 220 0.36 13.28 -12.05
C ALA A 220 -0.69 14.39 -11.99
N GLU A 221 -1.72 14.31 -12.82
CA GLU A 221 -2.83 15.30 -12.84
C GLU A 221 -3.58 15.33 -11.49
N GLU A 222 -3.82 14.17 -10.88
CA GLU A 222 -4.48 14.11 -9.57
C GLU A 222 -3.56 14.66 -8.47
N LEU A 223 -2.25 14.40 -8.53
CA LEU A 223 -1.29 14.91 -7.56
C LEU A 223 -1.23 16.44 -7.59
N TYR A 224 -1.12 17.06 -8.78
CA TYR A 224 -1.16 18.52 -8.92
C TYR A 224 -2.50 19.12 -8.53
N TYR A 225 -3.62 18.43 -8.80
CA TYR A 225 -4.93 18.85 -8.33
C TYR A 225 -5.01 18.93 -6.81
N TRP A 226 -4.41 17.99 -6.07
CA TRP A 226 -4.40 18.03 -4.61
C TRP A 226 -3.40 19.04 -4.07
N GLU A 227 -2.24 19.20 -4.68
CA GLU A 227 -1.27 20.23 -4.32
C GLU A 227 -1.90 21.65 -4.38
N ASP A 228 -2.62 21.97 -5.47
CA ASP A 228 -3.35 23.25 -5.59
C ASP A 228 -4.41 23.44 -4.50
N ARG A 229 -4.98 22.37 -3.99
CA ARG A 229 -6.09 22.39 -3.03
C ARG A 229 -5.67 22.30 -1.57
N PHE A 230 -4.54 21.71 -1.30
CA PHE A 230 -4.07 21.38 0.05
C PHE A 230 -2.79 22.15 0.39
N SER A 231 -2.92 23.21 1.18
CA SER A 231 -1.78 24.06 1.58
C SER A 231 -0.73 23.34 2.43
N TRP A 232 -1.01 22.12 2.89
CA TRP A 232 -0.12 21.27 3.67
C TRP A 232 0.64 20.25 2.81
N LEU A 233 0.36 20.15 1.51
CA LEU A 233 0.97 19.19 0.58
C LEU A 233 1.81 19.93 -0.46
N GLU A 234 3.06 19.54 -0.63
CA GLU A 234 3.94 19.92 -1.74
C GLU A 234 4.36 18.68 -2.53
N VAL A 235 4.33 18.74 -3.86
CA VAL A 235 4.55 17.58 -4.74
C VAL A 235 5.75 17.80 -5.64
N HIS A 236 6.74 16.93 -5.54
CA HIS A 236 7.96 16.92 -6.34
C HIS A 236 7.97 15.70 -7.27
N ILE A 237 7.61 15.87 -8.53
CA ILE A 237 7.64 14.79 -9.54
C ILE A 237 8.99 14.83 -10.26
N ARG A 238 9.70 13.68 -10.29
CA ARG A 238 11.04 13.55 -10.88
C ARG A 238 11.10 12.38 -11.86
N ASP A 239 11.47 12.66 -13.10
CA ASP A 239 11.73 11.62 -14.08
C ASP A 239 13.17 11.08 -13.94
N THR A 240 13.28 9.79 -13.72
CA THR A 240 14.55 9.08 -13.57
C THR A 240 15.11 8.52 -14.88
N THR A 241 14.52 8.87 -16.03
CA THR A 241 15.09 8.57 -17.35
C THR A 241 16.23 9.50 -17.70
N GLU A 242 16.12 10.77 -17.28
CA GLU A 242 17.00 11.86 -17.69
C GLU A 242 17.94 12.34 -16.58
N SER A 243 17.69 11.95 -15.33
CA SER A 243 18.47 12.39 -14.17
C SER A 243 18.91 11.22 -13.30
N GLU A 244 20.05 11.37 -12.62
CA GLU A 244 20.44 10.45 -11.56
C GLU A 244 19.42 10.47 -10.43
N ARG A 245 19.30 9.34 -9.73
CA ARG A 245 18.40 9.23 -8.57
C ARG A 245 18.98 10.04 -7.43
N GLN A 246 18.24 11.02 -6.96
CA GLN A 246 18.59 11.82 -5.80
C GLN A 246 18.90 10.93 -4.58
N SER A 247 19.87 11.35 -3.79
CA SER A 247 20.18 10.75 -2.48
C SER A 247 19.16 11.21 -1.43
N ALA A 248 19.15 10.56 -0.27
CA ALA A 248 18.30 10.99 0.84
C ALA A 248 18.67 12.40 1.32
N ALA A 249 19.95 12.75 1.31
CA ALA A 249 20.43 14.07 1.70
C ALA A 249 19.97 15.17 0.74
N GLU A 250 20.01 14.91 -0.57
CA GLU A 250 19.51 15.85 -1.59
C GLU A 250 17.99 16.05 -1.45
N ILE A 251 17.22 14.98 -1.22
CA ILE A 251 15.78 15.07 -0.94
C ILE A 251 15.52 16.00 0.25
N ILE A 252 16.22 15.78 1.37
CA ILE A 252 16.05 16.61 2.56
C ILE A 252 16.46 18.06 2.29
N ALA A 253 17.60 18.28 1.61
CA ALA A 253 18.09 19.62 1.30
C ALA A 253 17.16 20.40 0.33
N GLU A 254 16.49 19.71 -0.58
CA GLU A 254 15.53 20.32 -1.50
C GLU A 254 14.11 20.42 -0.92
N THR A 255 13.84 19.79 0.24
CA THR A 255 12.52 19.85 0.89
C THR A 255 12.39 21.17 1.67
N PRO A 256 11.41 22.03 1.34
CA PRO A 256 11.23 23.32 1.99
C PRO A 256 11.06 23.22 3.50
N GLY A 257 11.75 24.06 4.24
CA GLY A 257 11.64 24.12 5.70
C GLY A 257 12.26 22.96 6.46
N LEU A 258 13.02 22.07 5.80
CA LEU A 258 13.85 21.07 6.45
C LEU A 258 15.30 21.55 6.52
N ASP A 259 15.93 21.29 7.66
CA ASP A 259 17.36 21.48 7.87
C ASP A 259 17.98 20.11 8.16
N ILE A 260 18.98 19.73 7.38
CA ILE A 260 19.62 18.41 7.47
C ILE A 260 20.24 18.13 8.84
N ASP A 261 20.63 19.20 9.57
CA ASP A 261 21.19 19.10 10.91
C ASP A 261 20.12 19.04 12.02
N HIS A 262 18.83 19.30 11.68
CA HIS A 262 17.72 19.38 12.62
C HIS A 262 16.47 18.67 12.07
N LEU A 263 16.49 17.33 12.08
CA LEU A 263 15.39 16.49 11.56
C LEU A 263 14.54 15.84 12.67
N ASP A 264 14.66 16.31 13.90
CA ASP A 264 13.81 15.85 15.00
C ASP A 264 12.33 16.15 14.71
N GLY A 265 11.49 15.11 14.88
CA GLY A 265 10.06 15.22 14.58
C GLY A 265 9.69 15.08 13.10
N VAL A 266 10.67 14.82 12.22
CA VAL A 266 10.42 14.49 10.81
C VAL A 266 10.35 12.98 10.62
N SER A 267 9.32 12.51 9.96
CA SER A 267 9.17 11.08 9.57
C SER A 267 9.18 10.91 8.06
N ALA A 268 9.48 9.68 7.62
CA ALA A 268 9.37 9.33 6.22
C ALA A 268 8.42 8.15 5.99
N VAL A 269 7.63 8.25 4.92
CA VAL A 269 6.81 7.15 4.42
C VAL A 269 7.30 6.78 3.03
N ILE A 270 7.69 5.51 2.83
CA ILE A 270 8.39 5.10 1.62
C ILE A 270 7.67 3.92 0.98
N CYS A 271 7.34 4.04 -0.30
CA CYS A 271 6.76 2.96 -1.08
C CYS A 271 7.35 2.88 -2.49
N GLY A 272 7.75 1.67 -2.90
CA GLY A 272 8.35 1.43 -4.21
C GLY A 272 9.20 0.16 -4.26
N PRO A 273 10.16 0.05 -5.19
CA PRO A 273 11.05 -1.11 -5.29
C PRO A 273 11.83 -1.37 -4.00
N LYS A 274 11.96 -2.64 -3.61
CA LYS A 274 12.63 -3.04 -2.34
C LYS A 274 14.02 -2.46 -2.15
N THR A 275 14.81 -2.43 -3.22
CA THR A 275 16.17 -1.88 -3.19
C THR A 275 16.17 -0.38 -2.86
N MET A 276 15.24 0.36 -3.44
CA MET A 276 15.04 1.78 -3.17
C MET A 276 14.59 1.99 -1.70
N MET A 277 13.56 1.29 -1.26
CA MET A 277 13.05 1.42 0.11
C MET A 277 14.11 1.11 1.16
N ARG A 278 14.94 0.08 0.94
CA ARG A 278 16.05 -0.26 1.85
C ARG A 278 17.11 0.83 1.89
N ARG A 279 17.49 1.36 0.73
CA ARG A 279 18.48 2.43 0.61
C ARG A 279 17.99 3.68 1.33
N TYR A 280 16.83 4.23 0.95
CA TYR A 280 16.29 5.43 1.59
C TYR A 280 16.02 5.24 3.08
N SER A 281 15.51 4.06 3.50
CA SER A 281 15.28 3.80 4.94
C SER A 281 16.57 3.81 5.75
N ARG A 282 17.68 3.34 5.19
CA ARG A 282 18.99 3.37 5.86
C ARG A 282 19.53 4.78 5.90
N ASP A 283 19.54 5.44 4.75
CA ASP A 283 20.20 6.74 4.56
C ASP A 283 19.43 7.84 5.35
N LEU A 284 18.10 7.86 5.32
CA LEU A 284 17.27 8.77 6.12
C LEU A 284 17.43 8.56 7.63
N ARG A 285 17.55 7.29 8.09
CA ARG A 285 17.83 7.03 9.51
C ARG A 285 19.17 7.58 9.94
N SER A 286 20.20 7.48 9.09
CA SER A 286 21.52 8.05 9.40
C SER A 286 21.51 9.57 9.46
N LEU A 287 20.53 10.23 8.85
CA LEU A 287 20.28 11.66 8.94
C LEU A 287 19.39 12.08 10.13
N GLY A 288 18.83 11.12 10.90
CA GLY A 288 17.99 11.42 12.06
C GLY A 288 16.48 11.37 11.79
N VAL A 289 16.02 11.04 10.58
CA VAL A 289 14.59 10.92 10.26
C VAL A 289 13.98 9.71 10.93
N HIS A 290 12.98 9.91 11.80
CA HIS A 290 12.25 8.87 12.52
C HIS A 290 10.81 9.30 12.85
N PRO A 291 9.81 8.36 12.80
CA PRO A 291 9.89 7.00 12.30
C PRO A 291 9.98 6.91 10.77
N ILE A 292 10.37 5.74 10.26
CA ILE A 292 10.30 5.42 8.83
C ILE A 292 9.30 4.30 8.63
N ILE A 293 8.22 4.61 7.91
CA ILE A 293 7.13 3.69 7.58
C ILE A 293 7.31 3.21 6.14
N ARG A 294 7.14 1.94 5.90
CA ARG A 294 7.24 1.36 4.55
C ARG A 294 6.35 0.13 4.40
N GLU A 295 5.83 -0.08 3.20
CA GLU A 295 5.09 -1.28 2.84
C GLU A 295 5.84 -2.08 1.76
N ASP A 296 5.96 -3.39 1.96
CA ASP A 296 6.55 -4.31 1.00
C ASP A 296 5.45 -5.18 0.37
N PHE A 297 5.04 -4.85 -0.84
CA PHE A 297 4.01 -5.56 -1.62
C PHE A 297 4.49 -6.90 -2.20
N SER A 298 5.57 -7.48 -1.71
CA SER A 298 6.00 -8.78 -2.21
C SER A 298 5.21 -9.92 -1.57
N PHE A 299 4.36 -10.56 -2.33
CA PHE A 299 3.93 -11.93 -2.01
C PHE A 299 5.13 -12.86 -2.06
N ARG A 300 5.34 -13.61 -0.99
CA ARG A 300 6.15 -14.81 -0.97
C ARG A 300 5.25 -16.03 -1.12
#